data_4e12d5aa48a41c605100b0fd704dca9d
#
_entry.id   4e12d5aa48a41c605100b0fd704dca9d
#
_cell.length_a   1.000
_cell.length_b   1.000
_cell.length_c   1.000
_cell.angle_alpha   90.00
_cell.angle_beta   90.00
_cell.angle_gamma   90.00
#
_symmetry.space_group_name_H-M   'P 1'
#
loop_
_entity.id
_entity.type
_entity.pdbx_description
1 polymer ?
#
loop_
_entity_poly.entity_id
_entity_poly.type
_entity_poly.pdbx_seq_one_letter_code
_entity_poly.pdbx_strand_id
1 'polypeptide(L)'
;MSELTKPKIIPIENRPQKSKLFLKCVVLPVVIFLIVAKIFSFGWFGYFFFGFDLFWFVIIYYLYQYGNTYFDGMTEQLRRQGEIFNYQNRGVWINSQDKTIILFDQPDQRLVKYPFDYITSVGHYNLVEDRFRTTTTVISNPMMGTHVNQQVHRTPMKREFQVNIGTRDQFKPNYSLKVLFPWRSPQMASEIRQLLSADHYQ
;
A
#
# COMPACT_ATOMS: atom_id res chain seq x y z
N MET A 1 -30.89 10.24 -22.75
CA MET A 1 -29.66 10.69 -22.09
C MET A 1 -29.88 10.46 -20.61
N SER A 2 -29.31 9.38 -20.05
CA SER A 2 -29.36 9.11 -18.61
C SER A 2 -28.56 10.22 -17.91
N GLU A 3 -29.19 10.91 -16.96
CA GLU A 3 -28.44 11.80 -16.04
C GLU A 3 -27.30 11.01 -15.45
N LEU A 4 -26.09 11.35 -15.85
CA LEU A 4 -24.87 10.82 -15.23
C LEU A 4 -24.93 11.20 -13.74
N THR A 5 -25.25 10.22 -12.92
CA THR A 5 -25.32 10.41 -11.46
C THR A 5 -23.97 10.91 -10.98
N LYS A 6 -23.92 12.11 -10.42
CA LYS A 6 -22.69 12.75 -9.93
C LYS A 6 -21.97 11.85 -8.91
N PRO A 7 -20.64 11.87 -8.87
CA PRO A 7 -19.89 11.11 -7.89
C PRO A 7 -20.31 11.49 -6.46
N LYS A 8 -20.61 10.47 -5.64
CA LYS A 8 -21.02 10.65 -4.24
C LYS A 8 -19.79 10.59 -3.33
N ILE A 9 -19.54 11.66 -2.61
CA ILE A 9 -18.46 11.72 -1.62
C ILE A 9 -18.98 11.14 -0.30
N ILE A 10 -18.24 10.20 0.27
CA ILE A 10 -18.54 9.57 1.56
C ILE A 10 -17.41 9.95 2.54
N PRO A 11 -17.69 10.72 3.59
CA PRO A 11 -16.68 11.09 4.57
C PRO A 11 -16.26 9.87 5.40
N ILE A 12 -15.00 9.82 5.81
CA ILE A 12 -14.48 8.77 6.68
C ILE A 12 -14.68 9.19 8.13
N GLU A 13 -15.54 8.46 8.84
CA GLU A 13 -15.91 8.75 10.24
C GLU A 13 -14.95 8.10 11.25
N ASN A 14 -14.53 6.86 10.97
CA ASN A 14 -13.76 6.06 11.91
C ASN A 14 -12.30 5.84 11.44
N ARG A 15 -11.36 6.50 12.12
CA ARG A 15 -9.94 6.19 11.97
C ARG A 15 -9.53 5.15 13.04
N PRO A 16 -8.75 4.12 12.67
CA PRO A 16 -8.26 3.15 13.65
C PRO A 16 -7.45 3.86 14.74
N GLN A 17 -7.69 3.52 16.00
CA GLN A 17 -6.92 4.03 17.12
C GLN A 17 -5.51 3.44 17.06
N LYS A 18 -4.56 4.24 16.56
CA LYS A 18 -3.15 3.86 16.42
C LYS A 18 -2.55 3.32 17.72
N SER A 19 -2.91 3.92 18.85
CA SER A 19 -2.39 3.55 20.16
C SER A 19 -2.79 2.14 20.59
N LYS A 20 -4.04 1.73 20.37
CA LYS A 20 -4.51 0.37 20.72
C LYS A 20 -3.85 -0.69 19.83
N LEU A 21 -3.71 -0.39 18.54
CA LEU A 21 -3.07 -1.31 17.61
C LEU A 21 -1.57 -1.44 17.92
N PHE A 22 -0.90 -0.34 18.23
CA PHE A 22 0.51 -0.32 18.64
C PHE A 22 0.73 -1.15 19.91
N LEU A 23 -0.10 -0.97 20.92
CA LEU A 23 -0.05 -1.74 22.16
C LEU A 23 -0.15 -3.25 21.88
N LYS A 24 -1.12 -3.67 21.06
CA LYS A 24 -1.37 -5.07 20.72
C LYS A 24 -0.28 -5.69 19.84
N CYS A 25 0.17 -4.97 18.80
CA CYS A 25 1.06 -5.53 17.79
C CYS A 25 2.54 -5.33 18.09
N VAL A 26 2.90 -4.38 18.94
CA VAL A 26 4.30 -4.06 19.26
C VAL A 26 4.62 -4.37 20.71
N VAL A 27 3.91 -3.74 21.63
CA VAL A 27 4.25 -3.82 23.06
C VAL A 27 4.06 -5.24 23.58
N LEU A 28 2.92 -5.87 23.30
CA LEU A 28 2.62 -7.20 23.82
C LEU A 28 3.63 -8.27 23.36
N PRO A 29 3.97 -8.42 22.07
CA PRO A 29 5.01 -9.37 21.63
C PRO A 29 6.39 -9.12 22.26
N VAL A 30 6.78 -7.84 22.39
CA VAL A 30 8.06 -7.49 23.02
C VAL A 30 8.09 -7.90 24.50
N VAL A 31 7.01 -7.65 25.24
CA VAL A 31 6.91 -8.07 26.65
C VAL A 31 6.95 -9.59 26.79
N ILE A 32 6.21 -10.31 25.94
CA ILE A 32 6.24 -11.78 25.92
C ILE A 32 7.65 -12.28 25.64
N PHE A 33 8.35 -11.71 24.64
CA PHE A 33 9.74 -12.07 24.34
C PHE A 33 10.66 -11.88 25.53
N LEU A 34 10.58 -10.74 26.23
CA LEU A 34 11.43 -10.46 27.39
C LEU A 34 11.18 -11.47 28.54
N ILE A 35 9.93 -11.86 28.74
CA ILE A 35 9.56 -12.87 29.74
C ILE A 35 10.15 -14.24 29.37
N VAL A 36 9.96 -14.67 28.11
CA VAL A 36 10.49 -15.93 27.60
C VAL A 36 12.01 -15.96 27.65
N ALA A 37 12.67 -14.88 27.20
CA ALA A 37 14.12 -14.78 27.22
C ALA A 37 14.70 -14.85 28.65
N LYS A 38 13.98 -14.29 29.65
CA LYS A 38 14.37 -14.42 31.04
C LYS A 38 14.20 -15.85 31.57
N ILE A 39 13.11 -16.54 31.21
CA ILE A 39 12.87 -17.94 31.64
C ILE A 39 13.93 -18.88 31.09
N PHE A 40 14.26 -18.71 29.79
CA PHE A 40 15.24 -19.56 29.12
C PHE A 40 16.70 -19.13 29.33
N SER A 41 16.94 -18.09 30.16
CA SER A 41 18.29 -17.58 30.46
C SER A 41 19.13 -17.31 29.21
N PHE A 42 18.56 -16.68 28.20
CA PHE A 42 19.31 -16.33 26.99
C PHE A 42 20.53 -15.49 27.35
N GLY A 43 21.71 -15.93 26.89
CA GLY A 43 22.94 -15.15 27.01
C GLY A 43 22.85 -13.87 26.14
N TRP A 44 23.81 -12.93 26.37
CA TRP A 44 23.88 -11.66 25.67
C TRP A 44 23.70 -11.76 24.12
N PHE A 45 24.35 -12.75 23.50
CA PHE A 45 24.24 -13.01 22.08
C PHE A 45 22.81 -13.40 21.65
N GLY A 46 22.12 -14.20 22.45
CA GLY A 46 20.73 -14.56 22.17
C GLY A 46 19.80 -13.35 22.18
N TYR A 47 19.95 -12.45 23.16
CA TYR A 47 19.17 -11.20 23.19
C TYR A 47 19.44 -10.33 21.97
N PHE A 48 20.68 -10.23 21.52
CA PHE A 48 21.06 -9.38 20.39
C PHE A 48 20.49 -9.93 19.07
N PHE A 49 20.72 -11.19 18.73
CA PHE A 49 20.28 -11.75 17.47
C PHE A 49 18.74 -11.94 17.41
N PHE A 50 18.16 -12.64 18.36
CA PHE A 50 16.72 -12.88 18.37
C PHE A 50 15.92 -11.60 18.62
N GLY A 51 16.43 -10.68 19.42
CA GLY A 51 15.79 -9.40 19.68
C GLY A 51 15.75 -8.50 18.44
N PHE A 52 16.83 -8.48 17.65
CA PHE A 52 16.92 -7.70 16.42
C PHE A 52 15.93 -8.21 15.35
N ASP A 53 15.92 -9.53 15.12
CA ASP A 53 15.00 -10.14 14.16
C ASP A 53 13.54 -9.98 14.58
N LEU A 54 13.24 -10.18 15.85
CA LEU A 54 11.91 -9.96 16.41
C LEU A 54 11.47 -8.51 16.25
N PHE A 55 12.35 -7.54 16.49
CA PHE A 55 12.04 -6.12 16.34
C PHE A 55 11.58 -5.78 14.90
N TRP A 56 12.31 -6.25 13.88
CA TRP A 56 11.94 -6.07 12.48
C TRP A 56 10.64 -6.79 12.13
N PHE A 57 10.47 -8.01 12.59
CA PHE A 57 9.23 -8.77 12.38
C PHE A 57 8.02 -8.05 12.97
N VAL A 58 8.14 -7.55 14.20
CA VAL A 58 7.08 -6.82 14.90
C VAL A 58 6.72 -5.52 14.18
N ILE A 59 7.72 -4.76 13.69
CA ILE A 59 7.47 -3.53 12.92
C ILE A 59 6.74 -3.85 11.61
N ILE A 60 7.22 -4.83 10.83
CA ILE A 60 6.60 -5.23 9.58
C ILE A 60 5.17 -5.71 9.82
N TYR A 61 4.97 -6.53 10.84
CA TYR A 61 3.65 -7.02 11.25
C TYR A 61 2.71 -5.88 11.66
N TYR A 62 3.19 -4.92 12.43
CA TYR A 62 2.42 -3.73 12.82
C TYR A 62 1.99 -2.90 11.61
N LEU A 63 2.91 -2.63 10.69
CA LEU A 63 2.61 -1.87 9.47
C LEU A 63 1.58 -2.60 8.58
N TYR A 64 1.71 -3.91 8.48
CA TYR A 64 0.77 -4.75 7.74
C TYR A 64 -0.63 -4.72 8.38
N GLN A 65 -0.71 -4.93 9.69
CA GLN A 65 -1.97 -4.92 10.44
C GLN A 65 -2.61 -3.52 10.47
N TYR A 66 -1.81 -2.47 10.57
CA TYR A 66 -2.32 -1.10 10.50
C TYR A 66 -3.02 -0.83 9.17
N GLY A 67 -2.40 -1.23 8.06
CA GLY A 67 -3.02 -1.11 6.74
C GLY A 67 -4.33 -1.89 6.63
N ASN A 68 -4.35 -3.14 7.07
CA ASN A 68 -5.56 -3.98 7.02
C ASN A 68 -6.68 -3.40 7.91
N THR A 69 -6.39 -3.09 9.17
CA THR A 69 -7.36 -2.52 10.11
C THR A 69 -7.95 -1.20 9.62
N TYR A 70 -7.14 -0.40 8.90
CA TYR A 70 -7.60 0.85 8.32
C TYR A 70 -8.67 0.62 7.25
N PHE A 71 -8.43 -0.30 6.32
CA PHE A 71 -9.40 -0.65 5.26
C PHE A 71 -10.60 -1.45 5.80
N ASP A 72 -10.39 -2.31 6.80
CA ASP A 72 -11.47 -3.04 7.45
C ASP A 72 -12.43 -2.07 8.16
N GLY A 73 -11.89 -1.02 8.81
CA GLY A 73 -12.69 0.03 9.43
C GLY A 73 -13.57 0.80 8.43
N MET A 74 -13.01 1.11 7.25
CA MET A 74 -13.78 1.73 6.15
C MET A 74 -14.86 0.79 5.61
N THR A 75 -14.53 -0.49 5.46
CA THR A 75 -15.46 -1.51 5.02
C THR A 75 -16.65 -1.64 5.95
N GLU A 76 -16.39 -1.67 7.24
CA GLU A 76 -17.44 -1.73 8.25
C GLU A 76 -18.30 -0.46 8.25
N GLN A 77 -17.70 0.72 8.07
CA GLN A 77 -18.43 1.97 7.90
C GLN A 77 -19.36 1.92 6.69
N LEU A 78 -18.86 1.47 5.52
CA LEU A 78 -19.66 1.34 4.31
C LEU A 78 -20.84 0.39 4.51
N ARG A 79 -20.62 -0.75 5.16
CA ARG A 79 -21.69 -1.70 5.48
C ARG A 79 -22.75 -1.10 6.39
N ARG A 80 -22.37 -0.33 7.40
CA ARG A 80 -23.31 0.39 8.27
C ARG A 80 -24.13 1.43 7.54
N GLN A 81 -23.58 2.00 6.48
CA GLN A 81 -24.27 2.95 5.61
C GLN A 81 -25.17 2.26 4.55
N GLY A 82 -25.27 0.92 4.60
CA GLY A 82 -26.08 0.14 3.69
C GLY A 82 -25.44 -0.13 2.33
N GLU A 83 -24.13 0.15 2.18
CA GLU A 83 -23.44 -0.15 0.93
C GLU A 83 -23.13 -1.64 0.83
N ILE A 84 -23.55 -2.26 -0.28
CA ILE A 84 -23.30 -3.67 -0.59
C ILE A 84 -22.17 -3.73 -1.61
N PHE A 85 -21.26 -4.68 -1.45
CA PHE A 85 -20.17 -4.92 -2.39
C PHE A 85 -19.79 -6.39 -2.40
N ASN A 86 -19.50 -6.92 -3.58
CA ASN A 86 -19.06 -8.30 -3.82
C ASN A 86 -17.55 -8.43 -4.02
N TYR A 87 -16.84 -7.29 -4.16
CA TYR A 87 -15.38 -7.24 -4.21
C TYR A 87 -14.86 -6.18 -3.27
N GLN A 88 -13.79 -6.52 -2.56
CA GLN A 88 -13.10 -5.62 -1.65
C GLN A 88 -11.60 -5.87 -1.71
N ASN A 89 -10.83 -4.83 -1.99
CA ASN A 89 -9.37 -4.88 -1.93
C ASN A 89 -8.79 -3.48 -1.71
N ARG A 90 -8.03 -3.28 -0.64
CA ARG A 90 -7.19 -2.11 -0.32
C ARG A 90 -7.64 -0.76 -0.91
N GLY A 91 -8.82 -0.31 -0.53
CA GLY A 91 -9.34 1.00 -0.96
C GLY A 91 -10.17 0.96 -2.24
N VAL A 92 -10.55 -0.23 -2.69
CA VAL A 92 -11.52 -0.44 -3.76
C VAL A 92 -12.62 -1.36 -3.25
N TRP A 93 -13.87 -0.95 -3.44
CA TRP A 93 -15.06 -1.75 -3.18
C TRP A 93 -15.94 -1.70 -4.42
N ILE A 94 -16.35 -2.85 -4.93
CA ILE A 94 -17.14 -2.95 -6.16
C ILE A 94 -18.45 -3.65 -5.83
N ASN A 95 -19.55 -3.05 -6.28
CA ASN A 95 -20.86 -3.66 -6.34
C ASN A 95 -21.23 -3.90 -7.80
N SER A 96 -21.15 -5.14 -8.25
CA SER A 96 -21.46 -5.50 -9.64
C SER A 96 -22.98 -5.46 -9.91
N GLN A 97 -23.83 -5.64 -8.89
CA GLN A 97 -25.29 -5.57 -9.06
C GLN A 97 -25.75 -4.13 -9.34
N ASP A 98 -25.27 -3.18 -8.54
CA ASP A 98 -25.59 -1.75 -8.69
C ASP A 98 -24.68 -1.04 -9.69
N LYS A 99 -23.71 -1.75 -10.28
CA LYS A 99 -22.72 -1.21 -11.22
C LYS A 99 -21.99 0.01 -10.65
N THR A 100 -21.54 -0.11 -9.40
CA THR A 100 -20.87 0.98 -8.69
C THR A 100 -19.50 0.53 -8.14
N ILE A 101 -18.57 1.47 -8.12
CA ILE A 101 -17.26 1.31 -7.53
C ILE A 101 -17.02 2.43 -6.52
N ILE A 102 -16.51 2.07 -5.35
CA ILE A 102 -16.09 3.03 -4.32
C ILE A 102 -14.58 3.01 -4.27
N LEU A 103 -13.97 4.18 -4.42
CA LEU A 103 -12.53 4.38 -4.41
C LEU A 103 -12.10 5.21 -3.21
N PHE A 104 -11.00 4.79 -2.57
CA PHE A 104 -10.38 5.56 -1.51
C PHE A 104 -9.45 6.62 -2.10
N ASP A 105 -9.76 7.87 -1.81
CA ASP A 105 -8.94 9.02 -2.14
C ASP A 105 -7.95 9.29 -1.01
N GLN A 106 -6.72 8.79 -1.16
CA GLN A 106 -5.69 8.88 -0.12
C GLN A 106 -5.29 10.33 0.23
N PRO A 107 -5.06 11.25 -0.73
CA PRO A 107 -4.75 12.65 -0.42
C PRO A 107 -5.82 13.35 0.40
N ASP A 108 -7.07 13.21 0.00
CA ASP A 108 -8.18 13.91 0.64
C ASP A 108 -8.83 13.11 1.78
N GLN A 109 -8.35 11.88 2.03
CA GLN A 109 -8.86 11.00 3.09
C GLN A 109 -10.39 10.84 3.04
N ARG A 110 -10.93 10.56 1.85
CA ARG A 110 -12.37 10.39 1.61
C ARG A 110 -12.63 9.19 0.71
N LEU A 111 -13.86 8.68 0.75
CA LEU A 111 -14.34 7.66 -0.17
C LEU A 111 -15.20 8.32 -1.24
N VAL A 112 -15.04 7.91 -2.49
CA VAL A 112 -15.83 8.44 -3.60
C VAL A 112 -16.49 7.27 -4.33
N LYS A 113 -17.82 7.31 -4.45
CA LYS A 113 -18.61 6.31 -5.15
C LYS A 113 -18.87 6.79 -6.57
N TYR A 114 -18.50 5.96 -7.53
CA TYR A 114 -18.72 6.18 -8.96
C TYR A 114 -19.58 5.08 -9.56
N PRO A 115 -20.45 5.39 -10.53
CA PRO A 115 -21.00 4.37 -11.42
C PRO A 115 -19.91 3.86 -12.36
N PHE A 116 -20.03 2.64 -12.87
CA PHE A 116 -19.03 2.01 -13.76
C PHE A 116 -18.74 2.85 -15.01
N ASP A 117 -19.73 3.53 -15.55
CA ASP A 117 -19.59 4.40 -16.73
C ASP A 117 -18.60 5.55 -16.53
N TYR A 118 -18.29 5.90 -15.28
CA TYR A 118 -17.27 6.91 -14.95
C TYR A 118 -15.86 6.37 -15.04
N ILE A 119 -15.67 5.05 -15.05
CA ILE A 119 -14.34 4.46 -15.11
C ILE A 119 -13.91 4.40 -16.57
N THR A 120 -12.82 5.05 -16.90
CA THR A 120 -12.27 5.13 -18.25
C THR A 120 -11.18 4.12 -18.52
N SER A 121 -10.41 3.76 -17.47
CA SER A 121 -9.30 2.84 -17.61
C SER A 121 -8.93 2.19 -16.28
N VAL A 122 -8.41 0.97 -16.32
CA VAL A 122 -7.78 0.30 -15.18
C VAL A 122 -6.45 -0.26 -15.65
N GLY A 123 -5.38 0.19 -15.04
CA GLY A 123 -4.02 -0.24 -15.37
C GLY A 123 -3.19 -0.53 -14.13
N HIS A 124 -2.02 -1.07 -14.34
CA HIS A 124 -1.02 -1.21 -13.27
C HIS A 124 0.28 -0.51 -13.68
N TYR A 125 1.01 -0.06 -12.69
CA TYR A 125 2.29 0.60 -12.87
C TYR A 125 3.28 0.09 -11.85
N ASN A 126 4.41 -0.41 -12.35
CA ASN A 126 5.51 -0.89 -11.52
C ASN A 126 6.73 -0.03 -11.82
N LEU A 127 7.04 0.90 -10.93
CA LEU A 127 8.24 1.72 -11.03
C LEU A 127 9.36 1.10 -10.19
N VAL A 128 10.47 0.82 -10.84
CA VAL A 128 11.74 0.50 -10.19
C VAL A 128 12.76 1.49 -10.71
N GLU A 129 12.99 2.57 -9.98
CA GLU A 129 14.05 3.52 -10.30
C GLU A 129 15.34 3.12 -9.58
N ASP A 130 16.34 2.73 -10.38
CA ASP A 130 17.70 2.55 -9.91
C ASP A 130 18.48 3.85 -10.20
N ARG A 131 18.96 4.53 -9.18
CA ARG A 131 19.91 5.64 -9.36
C ARG A 131 21.32 5.10 -9.30
N PHE A 132 22.07 5.38 -10.34
CA PHE A 132 23.51 5.18 -10.37
C PHE A 132 24.20 6.48 -9.93
N ARG A 133 24.99 6.40 -8.87
CA ARG A 133 25.88 7.49 -8.48
C ARG A 133 27.31 7.07 -8.80
N THR A 134 27.89 7.70 -9.79
CA THR A 134 29.32 7.52 -10.11
C THR A 134 30.12 8.48 -9.26
N THR A 135 30.98 7.96 -8.40
CA THR A 135 31.96 8.76 -7.66
C THR A 135 33.29 8.53 -8.31
N THR A 136 33.84 9.59 -8.90
CA THR A 136 35.19 9.58 -9.51
C THR A 136 36.16 10.16 -8.49
N THR A 137 37.08 9.36 -7.98
CA THR A 137 38.16 9.79 -7.11
C THR A 137 39.46 9.85 -7.92
N VAL A 138 40.01 11.01 -8.08
CA VAL A 138 41.31 11.21 -8.74
C VAL A 138 42.37 11.28 -7.65
N ILE A 139 43.27 10.31 -7.61
CA ILE A 139 44.43 10.32 -6.68
C ILE A 139 45.65 10.64 -7.52
N SER A 140 46.21 11.86 -7.31
CA SER A 140 47.46 12.28 -7.92
C SER A 140 48.60 12.02 -6.97
N ASN A 141 49.49 11.10 -7.32
CA ASN A 141 50.72 10.90 -6.58
C ASN A 141 51.90 11.40 -7.44
N PRO A 142 52.72 12.36 -6.95
CA PRO A 142 53.83 12.90 -7.73
C PRO A 142 54.83 11.86 -8.20
N MET A 143 54.94 10.71 -7.52
CA MET A 143 55.88 9.65 -7.87
C MET A 143 55.26 8.50 -8.67
N MET A 144 53.92 8.28 -8.62
CA MET A 144 53.25 7.13 -9.26
C MET A 144 52.25 7.49 -10.36
N GLY A 145 52.12 8.77 -10.68
CA GLY A 145 51.14 9.22 -11.67
C GLY A 145 49.74 9.40 -11.12
N THR A 146 48.80 9.69 -12.00
CA THR A 146 47.42 9.95 -11.65
C THR A 146 46.58 8.67 -11.84
N HIS A 147 46.02 8.15 -10.77
CA HIS A 147 45.08 7.06 -10.79
C HIS A 147 43.66 7.57 -10.67
N VAL A 148 42.81 7.19 -11.63
CA VAL A 148 41.37 7.50 -11.61
C VAL A 148 40.63 6.25 -11.14
N ASN A 149 40.03 6.33 -9.98
CA ASN A 149 39.17 5.25 -9.47
C ASN A 149 37.70 5.67 -9.62
N GLN A 150 36.95 4.95 -10.43
CA GLN A 150 35.53 5.14 -10.61
C GLN A 150 34.76 4.06 -9.85
N GLN A 151 34.04 4.46 -8.82
CA GLN A 151 33.11 3.59 -8.12
C GLN A 151 31.67 3.93 -8.51
N VAL A 152 30.98 2.94 -9.05
CA VAL A 152 29.55 3.05 -9.37
C VAL A 152 28.74 2.48 -8.20
N HIS A 153 28.10 3.35 -7.46
CA HIS A 153 27.18 2.93 -6.40
C HIS A 153 25.76 2.84 -6.96
N ARG A 154 25.20 1.64 -6.94
CA ARG A 154 23.82 1.40 -7.28
C ARG A 154 22.95 1.49 -6.03
N THR A 155 22.17 2.55 -5.91
CA THR A 155 21.22 2.70 -4.80
C THR A 155 19.81 2.57 -5.36
N PRO A 156 19.06 1.50 -5.03
CA PRO A 156 17.65 1.40 -5.42
C PRO A 156 16.88 2.50 -4.72
N MET A 157 16.40 3.49 -5.47
CA MET A 157 15.83 4.70 -4.88
C MET A 157 14.33 4.62 -4.63
N LYS A 158 13.59 3.99 -5.51
CA LYS A 158 12.13 4.02 -5.40
C LYS A 158 11.53 2.78 -6.04
N ARG A 159 10.77 2.04 -5.24
CA ARG A 159 9.95 0.94 -5.74
C ARG A 159 8.50 1.30 -5.45
N GLU A 160 7.73 1.57 -6.48
CA GLU A 160 6.31 1.83 -6.36
C GLU A 160 5.53 0.86 -7.24
N PHE A 161 4.61 0.16 -6.61
CA PHE A 161 3.67 -0.73 -7.27
C PHE A 161 2.29 -0.14 -7.07
N GLN A 162 1.60 0.15 -8.17
CA GLN A 162 0.33 0.87 -8.13
C GLN A 162 -0.68 0.26 -9.09
N VAL A 163 -1.95 0.33 -8.70
CA VAL A 163 -3.07 0.17 -9.62
C VAL A 163 -3.63 1.54 -9.89
N ASN A 164 -3.70 1.92 -11.15
CA ASN A 164 -4.22 3.20 -11.60
C ASN A 164 -5.62 2.99 -12.17
N ILE A 165 -6.57 3.76 -11.67
CA ILE A 165 -7.96 3.77 -12.13
C ILE A 165 -8.26 5.15 -12.67
N GLY A 166 -8.47 5.24 -13.98
CA GLY A 166 -8.89 6.47 -14.65
C GLY A 166 -10.39 6.70 -14.51
N THR A 167 -10.78 7.94 -14.30
CA THR A 167 -12.18 8.33 -14.17
C THR A 167 -12.51 9.49 -15.10
N ARG A 168 -13.81 9.72 -15.40
CA ARG A 168 -14.30 10.89 -16.11
C ARG A 168 -14.47 12.12 -15.21
N ASP A 169 -14.12 12.02 -13.95
CA ASP A 169 -14.18 13.11 -13.01
C ASP A 169 -13.10 14.16 -13.34
N GLN A 170 -13.52 15.37 -13.70
CA GLN A 170 -12.59 16.46 -14.05
C GLN A 170 -11.71 16.89 -12.88
N PHE A 171 -12.21 16.75 -11.65
CA PHE A 171 -11.47 17.10 -10.44
C PHE A 171 -10.49 16.00 -10.01
N LYS A 172 -10.79 14.75 -10.34
CA LYS A 172 -9.95 13.61 -9.98
C LYS A 172 -9.90 12.59 -11.12
N PRO A 173 -9.18 12.87 -12.20
CA PRO A 173 -9.15 11.99 -13.37
C PRO A 173 -8.45 10.65 -13.14
N ASN A 174 -7.63 10.53 -12.08
CA ASN A 174 -6.88 9.33 -11.80
C ASN A 174 -6.79 9.03 -10.31
N TYR A 175 -6.97 7.77 -9.95
CA TYR A 175 -6.71 7.20 -8.64
C TYR A 175 -5.52 6.26 -8.71
N SER A 176 -4.54 6.43 -7.82
CA SER A 176 -3.37 5.56 -7.69
C SER A 176 -3.41 4.82 -6.36
N LEU A 177 -3.61 3.53 -6.42
CA LEU A 177 -3.71 2.65 -5.25
C LEU A 177 -2.37 1.93 -5.07
N LYS A 178 -1.66 2.24 -3.99
CA LYS A 178 -0.37 1.62 -3.67
C LYS A 178 -0.55 0.18 -3.22
N VAL A 179 0.25 -0.71 -3.79
CA VAL A 179 0.28 -2.14 -3.48
C VAL A 179 1.65 -2.50 -2.93
N LEU A 180 1.72 -3.42 -1.96
CA LEU A 180 2.99 -3.77 -1.30
C LEU A 180 3.91 -4.62 -2.16
N PHE A 181 3.34 -5.43 -3.06
CA PHE A 181 4.10 -6.42 -3.83
C PHE A 181 3.90 -6.23 -5.34
N PRO A 182 4.96 -6.40 -6.15
CA PRO A 182 4.91 -6.17 -7.59
C PRO A 182 3.91 -7.05 -8.33
N TRP A 183 3.72 -8.31 -7.88
CA TRP A 183 2.78 -9.24 -8.50
C TRP A 183 1.31 -8.96 -8.16
N ARG A 184 1.05 -8.23 -7.09
CA ARG A 184 -0.30 -7.87 -6.68
C ARG A 184 -0.92 -6.78 -7.55
N SER A 185 -0.13 -5.86 -8.10
CA SER A 185 -0.66 -4.77 -8.93
C SER A 185 -1.29 -5.26 -10.24
N PRO A 186 -0.65 -6.15 -11.06
CA PRO A 186 -1.30 -6.68 -12.25
C PRO A 186 -2.50 -7.59 -11.93
N GLN A 187 -2.40 -8.38 -10.86
CA GLN A 187 -3.51 -9.23 -10.41
C GLN A 187 -4.74 -8.40 -10.06
N MET A 188 -4.58 -7.41 -9.18
CA MET A 188 -5.67 -6.53 -8.76
C MET A 188 -6.26 -5.74 -9.93
N ALA A 189 -5.43 -5.22 -10.83
CA ALA A 189 -5.91 -4.54 -12.03
C ALA A 189 -6.70 -5.46 -12.96
N SER A 190 -6.31 -6.73 -13.09
CA SER A 190 -7.03 -7.75 -13.85
C SER A 190 -8.38 -8.08 -13.22
N GLU A 191 -8.43 -8.31 -11.92
CA GLU A 191 -9.66 -8.59 -11.17
C GLU A 191 -10.67 -7.44 -11.32
N ILE A 192 -10.23 -6.18 -11.14
CA ILE A 192 -11.09 -5.02 -11.32
C ILE A 192 -11.61 -4.93 -12.75
N ARG A 193 -10.74 -5.09 -13.77
CA ARG A 193 -11.18 -5.07 -15.17
C ARG A 193 -12.21 -6.14 -15.46
N GLN A 194 -12.00 -7.35 -14.97
CA GLN A 194 -12.94 -8.46 -15.17
C GLN A 194 -14.32 -8.14 -14.57
N LEU A 195 -14.37 -7.56 -13.37
CA LEU A 195 -15.61 -7.17 -12.74
C LEU A 195 -16.34 -6.02 -13.46
N LEU A 196 -15.57 -5.07 -14.00
CA LEU A 196 -16.15 -3.97 -14.78
C LEU A 196 -16.62 -4.40 -16.18
N SER A 197 -15.99 -5.44 -16.76
CA SER A 197 -16.31 -5.93 -18.11
C SER A 197 -17.35 -7.06 -18.13
N ALA A 198 -17.64 -7.68 -16.99
CA ALA A 198 -18.62 -8.79 -16.90
C ALA A 198 -20.02 -8.42 -17.43
N ASP A 199 -20.31 -7.12 -17.55
CA ASP A 199 -21.58 -6.60 -18.07
C ASP A 199 -21.65 -6.46 -19.61
N HIS A 200 -20.54 -6.56 -20.33
CA HIS A 200 -20.56 -6.48 -21.79
C HIS A 200 -20.91 -7.81 -22.47
N TYR A 201 -21.04 -8.89 -21.69
CA TYR A 201 -21.32 -10.25 -22.17
C TYR A 201 -22.67 -10.82 -21.69
N GLN A 202 -23.55 -10.01 -21.08
CA GLN A 202 -24.95 -10.29 -20.85
C GLN A 202 -25.80 -9.35 -21.74
#